data_0e87685521a5ea6041f37c96c9c14d53
#
_entry.id   0e87685521a5ea6041f37c96c9c14d53
#
_cell.length_a   1.000
_cell.length_b   1.000
_cell.length_c   1.000
_cell.angle_alpha   90.00
_cell.angle_beta   90.00
_cell.angle_gamma   90.00
#
_symmetry.space_group_name_H-M   'P 1'
#
loop_
_entity.id
_entity.type
_entity.pdbx_description
1 polymer ?
#
loop_
_entity_poly.entity_id
_entity_poly.type
_entity_poly.pdbx_seq_one_letter_code
_entity_poly.pdbx_strand_id
1 'polypeptide(L)'
;MIPMKPIHLLLLALLTLAVQCSTDDDTNNGNEGDYESYRYPLWTGLIDLGYSVDFVGDQVDEGSYADYNGQPFDRDHAGIGGIETSGVLERLDEIVAASATPDIILLGIGGNDLTDGQQPVSTVVDNIEVIIMELRASYPDVEFLVERIAPASESFMTAELSDTLQSFYQELESLVTNLSTPQSEVVLVDMSTDFVENYFADATHYNQEGATFVANQYKDAIVQLIPAPQSITLLPIGDSRVEGARY
;
A
#
# COMPACT_ATOMS: atom_id res chain seq x y z
N MET A 1 -39.18 -26.80 75.81
CA MET A 1 -38.61 -25.44 75.72
C MET A 1 -37.16 -25.61 75.26
N ILE A 2 -36.93 -25.46 73.96
CA ILE A 2 -35.61 -25.68 73.31
C ILE A 2 -35.10 -24.27 72.96
N PRO A 3 -33.89 -23.89 73.36
CA PRO A 3 -33.39 -22.55 73.04
C PRO A 3 -32.85 -22.50 71.61
N MET A 4 -33.33 -21.51 70.85
CA MET A 4 -32.84 -21.15 69.51
C MET A 4 -31.47 -20.48 69.63
N LYS A 5 -30.50 -20.98 68.87
CA LYS A 5 -29.19 -20.35 68.67
C LYS A 5 -29.32 -19.22 67.63
N PRO A 6 -28.61 -18.11 67.78
CA PRO A 6 -28.62 -17.03 66.78
C PRO A 6 -27.79 -17.41 65.56
N ILE A 7 -28.37 -17.20 64.38
CA ILE A 7 -27.74 -17.30 63.08
C ILE A 7 -26.83 -16.08 62.87
N HIS A 8 -25.54 -16.30 62.78
CA HIS A 8 -24.61 -15.26 62.40
C HIS A 8 -24.69 -15.04 60.87
N LEU A 9 -25.22 -13.88 60.52
CA LEU A 9 -25.27 -13.40 59.13
C LEU A 9 -23.85 -12.99 58.72
N LEU A 10 -23.19 -13.83 57.92
CA LEU A 10 -21.88 -13.52 57.34
C LEU A 10 -22.11 -12.57 56.18
N LEU A 11 -21.80 -11.29 56.38
CA LEU A 11 -21.82 -10.27 55.30
C LEU A 11 -20.61 -10.54 54.40
N LEU A 12 -20.87 -11.11 53.25
CA LEU A 12 -19.86 -11.25 52.18
C LEU A 12 -19.71 -9.90 51.46
N ALA A 13 -18.67 -9.16 51.83
CA ALA A 13 -18.28 -7.96 51.10
C ALA A 13 -17.70 -8.38 49.75
N LEU A 14 -18.48 -8.19 48.67
CA LEU A 14 -17.99 -8.25 47.31
C LEU A 14 -17.05 -7.06 47.09
N LEU A 15 -15.74 -7.34 47.08
CA LEU A 15 -14.75 -6.39 46.64
C LEU A 15 -14.77 -6.40 45.08
N THR A 16 -15.49 -5.42 44.50
CA THR A 16 -15.36 -5.16 43.06
C THR A 16 -14.00 -4.53 42.83
N LEU A 17 -13.05 -5.32 42.32
CA LEU A 17 -11.85 -4.76 41.69
C LEU A 17 -12.33 -4.00 40.43
N ALA A 18 -12.40 -2.69 40.53
CA ALA A 18 -12.38 -1.84 39.35
C ALA A 18 -10.98 -1.95 38.77
N VAL A 19 -10.87 -2.73 37.67
CA VAL A 19 -9.73 -2.61 36.79
C VAL A 19 -9.88 -1.21 36.17
N GLN A 20 -9.16 -0.25 36.73
CA GLN A 20 -8.85 0.99 36.03
C GLN A 20 -7.93 0.57 34.86
N CYS A 21 -8.52 0.56 33.67
CA CYS A 21 -7.74 0.69 32.45
C CYS A 21 -7.09 2.08 32.56
N SER A 22 -5.84 2.11 33.00
CA SER A 22 -5.00 3.28 32.79
C SER A 22 -4.86 3.40 31.28
N THR A 23 -5.52 4.41 30.72
CA THR A 23 -5.05 5.00 29.48
C THR A 23 -3.69 5.58 29.84
N ASP A 24 -2.65 4.80 29.64
CA ASP A 24 -1.31 5.34 29.56
C ASP A 24 -1.35 6.27 28.35
N ASP A 25 -1.47 7.56 28.65
CA ASP A 25 -1.05 8.63 27.78
C ASP A 25 0.46 8.45 27.58
N ASP A 26 0.83 7.51 26.72
CA ASP A 26 2.14 7.51 26.11
C ASP A 26 2.20 8.74 25.19
N THR A 27 2.47 9.87 25.85
CA THR A 27 3.09 11.00 25.17
C THR A 27 4.49 10.58 24.78
N ASN A 28 4.59 9.61 23.87
CA ASN A 28 5.78 9.36 23.09
C ASN A 28 5.80 10.47 22.04
N ASN A 29 6.43 11.57 22.41
CA ASN A 29 6.70 12.74 21.59
C ASN A 29 7.83 12.41 20.61
N GLY A 30 7.75 11.25 19.95
CA GLY A 30 8.41 10.96 18.70
C GLY A 30 7.43 11.41 17.63
N ASN A 31 7.83 12.30 16.77
CA ASN A 31 7.20 12.50 15.48
C ASN A 31 7.17 11.15 14.75
N GLU A 32 6.16 10.32 15.01
CA GLU A 32 5.71 9.35 14.04
C GLU A 32 5.18 10.22 12.91
N GLY A 33 6.07 10.47 11.94
CA GLY A 33 5.77 11.35 10.84
C GLY A 33 4.59 10.76 10.11
N ASP A 34 3.57 11.59 9.86
CA ASP A 34 2.52 11.31 8.90
C ASP A 34 3.18 10.71 7.66
N TYR A 35 3.09 9.39 7.48
CA TYR A 35 3.59 8.85 6.25
C TYR A 35 2.50 8.98 5.20
N GLU A 36 2.87 9.57 4.10
CA GLU A 36 1.95 9.85 3.01
C GLU A 36 2.10 8.80 1.92
N SER A 37 1.00 8.43 1.30
CA SER A 37 1.03 7.72 0.04
C SER A 37 1.70 8.60 -1.03
N TYR A 38 2.36 7.95 -1.97
CA TYR A 38 2.90 8.60 -3.16
C TYR A 38 1.82 9.23 -4.07
N ARG A 39 0.54 8.90 -3.87
CA ARG A 39 -0.56 9.30 -4.76
C ARG A 39 -0.74 10.81 -4.87
N TYR A 40 -0.68 11.54 -3.73
CA TYR A 40 -0.82 13.00 -3.75
C TYR A 40 0.34 13.71 -4.50
N PRO A 41 1.63 13.45 -4.20
CA PRO A 41 2.71 14.05 -4.98
C PRO A 41 2.74 13.57 -6.45
N LEU A 42 2.30 12.36 -6.77
CA LEU A 42 2.12 11.90 -8.15
C LEU A 42 1.05 12.73 -8.87
N TRP A 43 -0.11 12.90 -8.24
CA TRP A 43 -1.22 13.68 -8.78
C TRP A 43 -0.82 15.12 -9.06
N THR A 44 -0.18 15.82 -8.09
CA THR A 44 0.26 17.21 -8.29
C THR A 44 1.31 17.31 -9.39
N GLY A 45 2.26 16.36 -9.44
CA GLY A 45 3.30 16.32 -10.46
C GLY A 45 2.75 16.10 -11.88
N LEU A 46 1.70 15.28 -12.03
CA LEU A 46 1.03 15.07 -13.31
C LEU A 46 0.19 16.28 -13.72
N ILE A 47 -0.50 16.94 -12.79
CA ILE A 47 -1.21 18.21 -13.06
C ILE A 47 -0.26 19.29 -13.56
N ASP A 48 0.93 19.42 -12.99
CA ASP A 48 1.94 20.39 -13.41
C ASP A 48 2.42 20.14 -14.86
N LEU A 49 2.36 18.90 -15.31
CA LEU A 49 2.65 18.51 -16.69
C LEU A 49 1.45 18.64 -17.63
N GLY A 50 0.26 19.01 -17.10
CA GLY A 50 -0.94 19.24 -17.87
C GLY A 50 -1.86 18.03 -18.04
N TYR A 51 -1.65 16.94 -17.31
CA TYR A 51 -2.59 15.82 -17.27
C TYR A 51 -3.80 16.16 -16.40
N SER A 52 -4.93 15.51 -16.69
CA SER A 52 -6.07 15.42 -15.78
C SER A 52 -6.14 13.99 -15.26
N VAL A 53 -6.04 13.81 -13.95
CA VAL A 53 -5.92 12.48 -13.33
C VAL A 53 -7.18 12.17 -12.55
N ASP A 54 -7.75 10.98 -12.80
CA ASP A 54 -8.86 10.36 -12.09
C ASP A 54 -8.32 9.09 -11.43
N PHE A 55 -8.29 9.03 -10.10
CA PHE A 55 -7.96 7.81 -9.39
C PHE A 55 -9.24 6.98 -9.22
N VAL A 56 -9.11 5.66 -9.31
CA VAL A 56 -10.23 4.74 -9.09
C VAL A 56 -9.81 3.61 -8.17
N GLY A 57 -10.80 2.97 -7.53
CA GLY A 57 -10.59 1.86 -6.59
C GLY A 57 -11.80 1.64 -5.72
N ASP A 58 -11.72 0.67 -4.83
CA ASP A 58 -12.78 0.30 -3.89
C ASP A 58 -12.55 0.87 -2.48
N GLN A 59 -11.48 1.64 -2.29
CA GLN A 59 -11.11 2.33 -1.04
C GLN A 59 -11.05 3.84 -1.27
N VAL A 60 -11.17 4.59 -0.18
CA VAL A 60 -11.05 6.06 -0.17
C VAL A 60 -10.11 6.46 0.96
N ASP A 61 -9.06 7.18 0.65
CA ASP A 61 -8.13 7.72 1.64
C ASP A 61 -8.85 8.73 2.57
N GLU A 62 -8.77 8.51 3.88
CA GLU A 62 -9.39 9.40 4.89
C GLU A 62 -8.52 10.63 5.22
N GLY A 63 -7.31 10.72 4.67
CA GLY A 63 -6.40 11.83 4.90
C GLY A 63 -6.93 13.18 4.46
N SER A 64 -6.36 14.24 5.03
CA SER A 64 -6.68 15.62 4.64
C SER A 64 -5.57 16.17 3.75
N TYR A 65 -5.90 16.56 2.54
CA TYR A 65 -4.99 17.10 1.54
C TYR A 65 -5.38 18.53 1.18
N ALA A 66 -4.39 19.33 0.86
CA ALA A 66 -4.64 20.67 0.34
C ALA A 66 -5.14 20.59 -1.11
N ASP A 67 -6.03 21.51 -1.48
CA ASP A 67 -6.36 21.70 -2.89
C ASP A 67 -5.11 22.14 -3.65
N TYR A 68 -4.93 21.60 -4.85
CA TYR A 68 -3.83 21.97 -5.74
C TYR A 68 -4.37 22.58 -7.03
N ASN A 69 -3.90 23.78 -7.40
CA ASN A 69 -4.41 24.55 -8.55
C ASN A 69 -5.95 24.72 -8.54
N GLY A 70 -6.56 24.79 -7.34
CA GLY A 70 -8.00 24.94 -7.16
C GLY A 70 -8.80 23.65 -7.37
N GLN A 71 -8.15 22.51 -7.41
CA GLN A 71 -8.75 21.19 -7.51
C GLN A 71 -8.53 20.40 -6.21
N PRO A 72 -9.55 19.73 -5.65
CA PRO A 72 -9.37 18.80 -4.55
C PRO A 72 -8.64 17.54 -5.04
N PHE A 73 -7.85 16.92 -4.16
CA PHE A 73 -7.22 15.64 -4.44
C PHE A 73 -8.28 14.54 -4.54
N ASP A 74 -8.16 13.74 -5.59
CA ASP A 74 -8.92 12.51 -5.74
C ASP A 74 -8.31 11.40 -4.86
N ARG A 75 -9.11 10.84 -3.94
CA ARG A 75 -8.64 9.97 -2.87
C ARG A 75 -8.91 8.50 -3.10
N ASP A 76 -9.46 8.11 -4.26
CA ASP A 76 -9.81 6.73 -4.55
C ASP A 76 -8.55 5.87 -4.79
N HIS A 77 -8.60 4.62 -4.34
CA HIS A 77 -7.52 3.64 -4.50
C HIS A 77 -8.00 2.20 -4.19
N ALA A 78 -7.13 1.22 -4.37
CA ALA A 78 -7.36 -0.18 -3.98
C ALA A 78 -6.20 -0.74 -3.10
N GLY A 79 -5.60 0.13 -2.26
CA GLY A 79 -4.57 -0.26 -1.29
C GLY A 79 -5.17 -0.66 0.05
N ILE A 80 -4.59 -1.67 0.71
CA ILE A 80 -4.95 -2.10 2.07
C ILE A 80 -3.69 -2.40 2.87
N GLY A 81 -3.57 -1.79 4.06
CA GLY A 81 -2.46 -2.02 4.97
C GLY A 81 -2.27 -3.49 5.33
N GLY A 82 -1.03 -3.98 5.24
CA GLY A 82 -0.69 -5.35 5.60
C GLY A 82 -1.15 -6.43 4.61
N ILE A 83 -1.81 -6.08 3.50
CA ILE A 83 -2.29 -7.07 2.55
C ILE A 83 -1.13 -7.79 1.86
N GLU A 84 -1.26 -9.10 1.66
CA GLU A 84 -0.40 -9.94 0.84
C GLU A 84 -0.98 -10.08 -0.58
N THR A 85 -0.19 -10.62 -1.50
CA THR A 85 -0.63 -10.89 -2.88
C THR A 85 -1.87 -11.79 -2.96
N SER A 86 -1.98 -12.77 -2.08
CA SER A 86 -3.15 -13.64 -1.96
C SER A 86 -4.42 -12.88 -1.60
N GLY A 87 -4.32 -11.89 -0.71
CA GLY A 87 -5.44 -11.03 -0.32
C GLY A 87 -5.90 -10.10 -1.45
N VAL A 88 -4.98 -9.63 -2.29
CA VAL A 88 -5.34 -8.89 -3.51
C VAL A 88 -6.13 -9.79 -4.47
N LEU A 89 -5.68 -11.04 -4.68
CA LEU A 89 -6.39 -12.01 -5.52
C LEU A 89 -7.83 -12.25 -5.06
N GLU A 90 -8.05 -12.38 -3.75
CA GLU A 90 -9.38 -12.60 -3.18
C GLU A 90 -10.34 -11.40 -3.41
N ARG A 91 -9.80 -10.21 -3.67
CA ARG A 91 -10.57 -8.96 -3.82
C ARG A 91 -10.66 -8.44 -5.26
N LEU A 92 -10.07 -9.12 -6.24
CA LEU A 92 -10.04 -8.61 -7.62
C LEU A 92 -11.44 -8.31 -8.18
N ASP A 93 -12.42 -9.17 -7.92
CA ASP A 93 -13.80 -8.97 -8.37
C ASP A 93 -14.43 -7.70 -7.76
N GLU A 94 -14.12 -7.39 -6.49
CA GLU A 94 -14.60 -6.19 -5.79
C GLU A 94 -13.93 -4.95 -6.35
N ILE A 95 -12.61 -4.99 -6.54
CA ILE A 95 -11.83 -3.90 -7.13
C ILE A 95 -12.35 -3.57 -8.53
N VAL A 96 -12.51 -4.59 -9.37
CA VAL A 96 -13.04 -4.42 -10.75
C VAL A 96 -14.46 -3.87 -10.75
N ALA A 97 -15.33 -4.35 -9.84
CA ALA A 97 -16.71 -3.88 -9.77
C ALA A 97 -16.84 -2.43 -9.30
N ALA A 98 -15.91 -1.95 -8.47
CA ALA A 98 -15.92 -0.59 -7.94
C ALA A 98 -15.22 0.43 -8.86
N SER A 99 -14.31 -0.02 -9.72
CA SER A 99 -13.48 0.88 -10.53
C SER A 99 -14.08 1.16 -11.89
N ALA A 100 -13.98 2.40 -12.36
CA ALA A 100 -14.09 2.70 -13.78
C ALA A 100 -12.93 2.03 -14.53
N THR A 101 -13.05 1.88 -15.86
CA THR A 101 -11.98 1.30 -16.67
C THR A 101 -10.72 2.14 -16.57
N PRO A 102 -9.61 1.63 -15.99
CA PRO A 102 -8.36 2.36 -15.88
C PRO A 102 -7.59 2.37 -17.22
N ASP A 103 -6.86 3.43 -17.46
CA ASP A 103 -5.83 3.47 -18.51
C ASP A 103 -4.55 2.79 -18.04
N ILE A 104 -4.21 2.98 -16.75
CA ILE A 104 -2.99 2.42 -16.15
C ILE A 104 -3.31 1.86 -14.76
N ILE A 105 -2.79 0.66 -14.46
CA ILE A 105 -2.76 0.07 -13.12
C ILE A 105 -1.38 0.27 -12.52
N LEU A 106 -1.33 0.87 -11.32
CA LEU A 106 -0.12 1.01 -10.51
C LEU A 106 -0.11 -0.13 -9.48
N LEU A 107 0.73 -1.14 -9.68
CA LEU A 107 0.74 -2.36 -8.84
C LEU A 107 1.97 -2.39 -7.93
N GLY A 108 1.78 -2.08 -6.65
CA GLY A 108 2.82 -2.11 -5.62
C GLY A 108 2.51 -3.11 -4.51
N ILE A 109 2.95 -4.35 -4.65
CA ILE A 109 2.61 -5.47 -3.77
C ILE A 109 3.75 -6.49 -3.62
N GLY A 110 3.71 -7.31 -2.60
CA GLY A 110 4.64 -8.42 -2.35
C GLY A 110 5.56 -8.18 -1.15
N GLY A 111 5.63 -6.93 -0.64
CA GLY A 111 6.44 -6.62 0.53
C GLY A 111 6.04 -7.42 1.77
N ASN A 112 4.76 -7.46 2.10
CA ASN A 112 4.24 -8.19 3.27
C ASN A 112 4.39 -9.71 3.11
N ASP A 113 4.22 -10.24 1.91
CA ASP A 113 4.44 -11.66 1.62
C ASP A 113 5.87 -12.09 2.01
N LEU A 114 6.86 -11.26 1.66
CA LEU A 114 8.28 -11.60 1.84
C LEU A 114 8.79 -11.31 3.26
N THR A 115 8.19 -10.36 3.97
CA THR A 115 8.59 -9.97 5.32
C THR A 115 7.78 -10.70 6.39
N ASP A 116 6.48 -10.50 6.44
CA ASP A 116 5.60 -11.00 7.49
C ASP A 116 5.06 -12.39 7.16
N GLY A 117 4.61 -12.60 5.92
CA GLY A 117 4.09 -13.87 5.44
C GLY A 117 5.16 -14.93 5.19
N GLN A 118 6.44 -14.53 5.03
CA GLN A 118 7.55 -15.41 4.72
C GLN A 118 7.24 -16.39 3.58
N GLN A 119 6.52 -15.89 2.58
CA GLN A 119 6.15 -16.67 1.40
C GLN A 119 7.38 -16.93 0.51
N PRO A 120 7.44 -18.09 -0.16
CA PRO A 120 8.45 -18.29 -1.20
C PRO A 120 8.32 -17.23 -2.32
N VAL A 121 9.45 -16.69 -2.78
CA VAL A 121 9.49 -15.69 -3.86
C VAL A 121 8.66 -16.14 -5.06
N SER A 122 8.79 -17.41 -5.49
CA SER A 122 8.01 -17.95 -6.59
C SER A 122 6.50 -17.86 -6.39
N THR A 123 6.00 -18.07 -5.16
CA THR A 123 4.57 -17.94 -4.86
C THR A 123 4.11 -16.50 -5.01
N VAL A 124 4.92 -15.54 -4.55
CA VAL A 124 4.60 -14.11 -4.67
C VAL A 124 4.55 -13.68 -6.14
N VAL A 125 5.54 -14.11 -6.93
CA VAL A 125 5.62 -13.80 -8.37
C VAL A 125 4.50 -14.48 -9.14
N ASP A 126 4.16 -15.74 -8.85
CA ASP A 126 3.02 -16.46 -9.45
C ASP A 126 1.69 -15.74 -9.15
N ASN A 127 1.51 -15.24 -7.91
CA ASN A 127 0.32 -14.47 -7.55
C ASN A 127 0.25 -13.13 -8.32
N ILE A 128 1.37 -12.42 -8.48
CA ILE A 128 1.43 -11.19 -9.28
C ILE A 128 1.09 -11.49 -10.74
N GLU A 129 1.57 -12.60 -11.30
CA GLU A 129 1.18 -13.04 -12.64
C GLU A 129 -0.33 -13.20 -12.77
N VAL A 130 -0.96 -13.91 -11.83
CA VAL A 130 -2.40 -14.13 -11.83
C VAL A 130 -3.16 -12.80 -11.70
N ILE A 131 -2.73 -11.89 -10.80
CA ILE A 131 -3.33 -10.55 -10.65
C ILE A 131 -3.31 -9.80 -11.99
N ILE A 132 -2.19 -9.75 -12.67
CA ILE A 132 -2.05 -9.07 -13.97
C ILE A 132 -2.96 -9.73 -15.02
N MET A 133 -2.98 -11.06 -15.06
CA MET A 133 -3.80 -11.80 -16.04
C MET A 133 -5.29 -11.58 -15.85
N GLU A 134 -5.80 -11.63 -14.61
CA GLU A 134 -7.21 -11.42 -14.28
C GLU A 134 -7.65 -9.96 -14.52
N LEU A 135 -6.82 -8.99 -14.15
CA LEU A 135 -7.09 -7.58 -14.43
C LEU A 135 -7.09 -7.31 -15.95
N ARG A 136 -6.18 -7.89 -16.70
CA ARG A 136 -6.15 -7.80 -18.16
C ARG A 136 -7.36 -8.47 -18.81
N ALA A 137 -7.87 -9.55 -18.23
CA ALA A 137 -9.11 -10.17 -18.71
C ALA A 137 -10.32 -9.23 -18.57
N SER A 138 -10.33 -8.38 -17.54
CA SER A 138 -11.37 -7.36 -17.30
C SER A 138 -11.12 -6.07 -18.09
N TYR A 139 -9.85 -5.68 -18.29
CA TYR A 139 -9.41 -4.47 -18.96
C TYR A 139 -8.35 -4.78 -20.03
N PRO A 140 -8.74 -5.22 -21.25
CA PRO A 140 -7.80 -5.80 -22.23
C PRO A 140 -6.71 -4.87 -22.75
N ASP A 141 -6.94 -3.57 -22.70
CA ASP A 141 -6.04 -2.53 -23.23
C ASP A 141 -5.32 -1.75 -22.09
N VAL A 142 -5.43 -2.20 -20.82
CA VAL A 142 -4.83 -1.52 -19.69
C VAL A 142 -3.32 -1.70 -19.66
N GLU A 143 -2.60 -0.64 -19.33
CA GLU A 143 -1.16 -0.68 -19.08
C GLU A 143 -0.88 -0.98 -17.61
N PHE A 144 0.23 -1.66 -17.33
CA PHE A 144 0.65 -1.97 -15.95
C PHE A 144 1.99 -1.33 -15.63
N LEU A 145 2.05 -0.60 -14.53
CA LEU A 145 3.28 -0.16 -13.89
C LEU A 145 3.47 -0.99 -12.62
N VAL A 146 4.36 -1.97 -12.68
CA VAL A 146 4.63 -2.90 -11.57
C VAL A 146 5.85 -2.44 -10.80
N GLU A 147 5.72 -2.29 -9.49
CA GLU A 147 6.82 -1.85 -8.65
C GLU A 147 7.88 -2.94 -8.47
N ARG A 148 9.12 -2.62 -8.79
CA ARG A 148 10.25 -3.18 -8.09
C ARG A 148 10.31 -2.47 -6.73
N ILE A 149 9.69 -3.05 -5.73
CA ILE A 149 9.39 -2.39 -4.46
C ILE A 149 10.64 -1.79 -3.79
N ALA A 150 10.49 -0.65 -3.12
CA ALA A 150 11.54 -0.07 -2.30
C ALA A 150 11.99 -1.06 -1.21
N PRO A 151 13.26 -1.03 -0.78
CA PRO A 151 13.75 -1.89 0.30
C PRO A 151 13.08 -1.56 1.63
N ALA A 152 13.52 -2.18 2.70
CA ALA A 152 13.25 -1.76 4.05
C ALA A 152 14.42 -0.92 4.60
N SER A 153 14.21 -0.22 5.73
CA SER A 153 15.26 0.56 6.41
C SER A 153 16.43 -0.32 6.84
N GLU A 154 17.61 0.28 7.01
CA GLU A 154 18.82 -0.43 7.45
C GLU A 154 18.61 -1.19 8.77
N SER A 155 17.77 -0.67 9.66
CA SER A 155 17.47 -1.30 10.96
C SER A 155 16.62 -2.56 10.84
N PHE A 156 15.84 -2.70 9.78
CA PHE A 156 14.98 -3.84 9.50
C PHE A 156 15.61 -4.82 8.50
N MET A 157 16.46 -4.33 7.62
CA MET A 157 17.10 -5.11 6.57
C MET A 157 18.08 -6.13 7.16
N THR A 158 17.85 -7.42 6.90
CA THR A 158 18.78 -8.51 7.19
C THR A 158 19.47 -8.98 5.91
N ALA A 159 20.57 -9.73 6.03
CA ALA A 159 21.20 -10.34 4.85
C ALA A 159 20.23 -11.31 4.13
N GLU A 160 19.43 -12.07 4.89
CA GLU A 160 18.44 -12.98 4.33
C GLU A 160 17.33 -12.25 3.58
N LEU A 161 16.78 -11.16 4.15
CA LEU A 161 15.78 -10.34 3.47
C LEU A 161 16.37 -9.67 2.21
N SER A 162 17.62 -9.21 2.27
CA SER A 162 18.30 -8.65 1.10
C SER A 162 18.43 -9.68 -0.04
N ASP A 163 18.83 -10.91 0.27
CA ASP A 163 18.94 -11.99 -0.72
C ASP A 163 17.55 -12.36 -1.28
N THR A 164 16.53 -12.38 -0.42
CA THR A 164 15.14 -12.63 -0.81
C THR A 164 14.63 -11.55 -1.77
N LEU A 165 14.84 -10.28 -1.46
CA LEU A 165 14.45 -9.16 -2.32
C LEU A 165 15.20 -9.20 -3.66
N GLN A 166 16.50 -9.54 -3.67
CA GLN A 166 17.25 -9.68 -4.92
C GLN A 166 16.68 -10.80 -5.82
N SER A 167 16.30 -11.93 -5.22
CA SER A 167 15.65 -13.03 -5.95
C SER A 167 14.30 -12.58 -6.51
N PHE A 168 13.49 -11.92 -5.68
CA PHE A 168 12.19 -11.37 -6.08
C PHE A 168 12.32 -10.38 -7.25
N TYR A 169 13.26 -9.46 -7.20
CA TYR A 169 13.48 -8.49 -8.28
C TYR A 169 13.85 -9.15 -9.59
N GLN A 170 14.69 -10.20 -9.57
CA GLN A 170 15.08 -10.93 -10.78
C GLN A 170 13.91 -11.72 -11.40
N GLU A 171 13.11 -12.37 -10.56
CA GLU A 171 11.95 -13.12 -11.03
C GLU A 171 10.86 -12.17 -11.55
N LEU A 172 10.62 -11.04 -10.85
CA LEU A 172 9.67 -10.02 -11.28
C LEU A 172 10.06 -9.36 -12.60
N GLU A 173 11.33 -9.03 -12.81
CA GLU A 173 11.83 -8.51 -14.10
C GLU A 173 11.57 -9.49 -15.25
N SER A 174 11.78 -10.77 -14.99
CA SER A 174 11.51 -11.83 -15.96
C SER A 174 10.00 -11.93 -16.26
N LEU A 175 9.16 -11.89 -15.23
CA LEU A 175 7.70 -11.92 -15.34
C LEU A 175 7.19 -10.75 -16.20
N VAL A 176 7.57 -9.52 -15.84
CA VAL A 176 7.15 -8.29 -16.52
C VAL A 176 7.51 -8.35 -18.00
N THR A 177 8.76 -8.78 -18.32
CA THR A 177 9.20 -8.94 -19.69
C THR A 177 8.36 -9.94 -20.47
N ASN A 178 7.96 -11.04 -19.84
CA ASN A 178 7.18 -12.10 -20.48
C ASN A 178 5.71 -11.73 -20.68
N LEU A 179 5.14 -10.92 -19.80
CA LEU A 179 3.73 -10.52 -19.82
C LEU A 179 3.48 -9.28 -20.68
N SER A 180 4.48 -8.46 -20.95
CA SER A 180 4.32 -7.24 -21.73
C SER A 180 3.96 -7.54 -23.18
N THR A 181 2.95 -6.83 -23.70
CA THR A 181 2.49 -6.93 -25.08
C THR A 181 2.30 -5.53 -25.68
N PRO A 182 2.33 -5.37 -27.01
CA PRO A 182 2.09 -4.06 -27.61
C PRO A 182 0.69 -3.45 -27.36
N GLN A 183 -0.27 -4.25 -26.91
CA GLN A 183 -1.64 -3.82 -26.64
C GLN A 183 -1.87 -3.50 -25.15
N SER A 184 -1.08 -4.08 -24.29
CA SER A 184 -1.14 -3.92 -22.84
C SER A 184 0.28 -4.11 -22.31
N GLU A 185 1.04 -3.02 -22.26
CA GLU A 185 2.41 -3.06 -21.79
C GLU A 185 2.45 -3.33 -20.28
N VAL A 186 3.44 -4.12 -19.85
CA VAL A 186 3.76 -4.29 -18.43
C VAL A 186 5.17 -3.76 -18.25
N VAL A 187 5.29 -2.72 -17.46
CA VAL A 187 6.54 -1.99 -17.23
C VAL A 187 6.97 -2.13 -15.80
N LEU A 188 8.23 -2.52 -15.57
CA LEU A 188 8.81 -2.52 -14.23
C LEU A 188 9.25 -1.11 -13.87
N VAL A 189 8.76 -0.59 -12.75
CA VAL A 189 9.14 0.72 -12.19
C VAL A 189 10.05 0.49 -10.99
N ASP A 190 11.29 0.94 -11.08
CA ASP A 190 12.29 0.70 -10.04
C ASP A 190 12.18 1.70 -8.90
N MET A 191 11.63 1.26 -7.77
CA MET A 191 11.58 2.03 -6.52
C MET A 191 12.75 1.71 -5.60
N SER A 192 13.64 0.76 -5.97
CA SER A 192 14.71 0.28 -5.09
C SER A 192 16.04 0.97 -5.30
N THR A 193 16.36 1.32 -6.55
CA THR A 193 17.61 2.01 -6.89
C THR A 193 17.54 3.46 -6.41
N ASP A 194 18.60 3.92 -5.75
CA ASP A 194 18.69 5.28 -5.18
C ASP A 194 17.67 5.60 -4.08
N PHE A 195 16.91 4.62 -3.58
CA PHE A 195 16.10 4.78 -2.39
C PHE A 195 17.00 4.78 -1.16
N VAL A 196 17.03 5.87 -0.40
CA VAL A 196 17.96 6.08 0.71
C VAL A 196 17.29 6.03 2.06
N GLU A 197 18.07 5.77 3.12
CA GLU A 197 17.57 5.64 4.50
C GLU A 197 16.71 6.84 4.95
N ASN A 198 17.03 8.05 4.52
CA ASN A 198 16.26 9.26 4.88
C ASN A 198 14.84 9.30 4.29
N TYR A 199 14.46 8.35 3.41
CA TYR A 199 13.14 8.29 2.80
C TYR A 199 12.13 7.48 3.62
N PHE A 200 12.57 6.84 4.70
CA PHE A 200 11.70 6.08 5.58
C PHE A 200 11.09 6.94 6.70
N ALA A 201 9.82 6.73 6.99
CA ALA A 201 9.14 7.19 8.19
C ALA A 201 9.35 6.21 9.36
N ASP A 202 9.39 4.92 9.04
CA ASP A 202 9.64 3.81 9.97
C ASP A 202 10.46 2.70 9.28
N ALA A 203 10.24 1.43 9.65
CA ALA A 203 10.98 0.31 9.08
C ALA A 203 10.71 0.07 7.59
N THR A 204 9.51 0.38 7.10
CA THR A 204 9.05 0.02 5.76
C THR A 204 8.25 1.11 5.04
N HIS A 205 7.70 2.08 5.75
CA HIS A 205 6.86 3.11 5.17
C HIS A 205 7.65 4.36 4.79
N TYR A 206 7.13 5.09 3.81
CA TYR A 206 7.76 6.28 3.28
C TYR A 206 7.43 7.51 4.14
N ASN A 207 8.39 8.39 4.36
CA ASN A 207 8.10 9.77 4.72
C ASN A 207 7.76 10.59 3.45
N GLN A 208 7.54 11.90 3.59
CA GLN A 208 7.20 12.77 2.49
C GLN A 208 8.23 12.77 1.36
N GLU A 209 9.54 12.68 1.69
CA GLU A 209 10.61 12.64 0.69
C GLU A 209 10.59 11.31 -0.07
N GLY A 210 10.40 10.17 0.63
CA GLY A 210 10.27 8.85 0.04
C GLY A 210 9.02 8.72 -0.83
N ALA A 211 7.88 9.21 -0.37
CA ALA A 211 6.65 9.27 -1.15
C ALA A 211 6.83 10.11 -2.43
N THR A 212 7.55 11.23 -2.34
CA THR A 212 7.88 12.07 -3.51
C THR A 212 8.82 11.35 -4.47
N PHE A 213 9.79 10.58 -3.96
CA PHE A 213 10.68 9.76 -4.79
C PHE A 213 9.87 8.74 -5.60
N VAL A 214 9.03 7.95 -4.94
CA VAL A 214 8.16 6.94 -5.58
C VAL A 214 7.22 7.59 -6.60
N ALA A 215 6.61 8.72 -6.25
CA ALA A 215 5.76 9.50 -7.15
C ALA A 215 6.49 9.94 -8.43
N ASN A 216 7.75 10.34 -8.32
CA ASN A 216 8.55 10.73 -9.49
C ASN A 216 8.86 9.54 -10.40
N GLN A 217 9.16 8.36 -9.85
CA GLN A 217 9.38 7.15 -10.65
C GLN A 217 8.13 6.78 -11.45
N TYR A 218 6.96 6.78 -10.80
CA TYR A 218 5.69 6.55 -11.50
C TYR A 218 5.39 7.63 -12.53
N LYS A 219 5.57 8.91 -12.19
CA LYS A 219 5.34 10.02 -13.10
C LYS A 219 6.17 9.88 -14.38
N ASP A 220 7.47 9.56 -14.24
CA ASP A 220 8.37 9.41 -15.36
C ASP A 220 7.97 8.21 -16.24
N ALA A 221 7.52 7.09 -15.65
CA ALA A 221 7.00 5.94 -16.37
C ALA A 221 5.69 6.28 -17.11
N ILE A 222 4.75 6.98 -16.47
CA ILE A 222 3.49 7.43 -17.09
C ILE A 222 3.76 8.34 -18.29
N VAL A 223 4.68 9.30 -18.16
CA VAL A 223 5.04 10.20 -19.25
C VAL A 223 5.70 9.46 -20.42
N GLN A 224 6.40 8.37 -20.17
CA GLN A 224 6.95 7.52 -21.26
C GLN A 224 5.87 6.74 -22.00
N LEU A 225 4.88 6.21 -21.28
CA LEU A 225 3.73 5.51 -21.87
C LEU A 225 2.79 6.46 -22.61
N ILE A 226 2.51 7.60 -21.99
CA ILE A 226 1.54 8.60 -22.49
C ILE A 226 2.24 9.96 -22.61
N PRO A 227 3.06 10.20 -23.64
CA PRO A 227 3.90 11.40 -23.73
C PRO A 227 3.13 12.70 -23.97
N ALA A 228 1.89 12.64 -24.43
CA ALA A 228 1.05 13.81 -24.63
C ALA A 228 0.05 13.96 -23.46
N PRO A 229 0.07 15.08 -22.70
CA PRO A 229 -0.85 15.31 -21.61
C PRO A 229 -2.31 15.18 -22.04
N GLN A 230 -3.07 14.40 -21.29
CA GLN A 230 -4.48 14.12 -21.51
C GLN A 230 -5.18 13.74 -20.21
N SER A 231 -6.48 13.41 -20.26
CA SER A 231 -7.17 12.77 -19.13
C SER A 231 -6.74 11.32 -19.06
N ILE A 232 -6.35 10.87 -17.85
CA ILE A 232 -5.95 9.49 -17.56
C ILE A 232 -6.63 9.00 -16.29
N THR A 233 -7.03 7.74 -16.30
CA THR A 233 -7.61 7.04 -15.14
C THR A 233 -6.58 6.06 -14.59
N LEU A 234 -6.23 6.21 -13.32
CA LEU A 234 -5.23 5.42 -12.62
C LEU A 234 -5.88 4.54 -11.55
N LEU A 235 -5.55 3.25 -11.53
CA LEU A 235 -5.95 2.31 -10.48
C LEU A 235 -4.74 1.90 -9.65
N PRO A 236 -4.51 2.52 -8.49
CA PRO A 236 -3.46 2.11 -7.56
C PRO A 236 -3.89 0.88 -6.76
N ILE A 237 -3.18 -0.24 -6.89
CA ILE A 237 -3.42 -1.49 -6.16
C ILE A 237 -2.18 -1.83 -5.34
N GLY A 238 -2.35 -2.19 -4.05
CA GLY A 238 -1.25 -2.64 -3.23
C GLY A 238 -1.53 -2.64 -1.73
N ASP A 239 -0.47 -2.48 -0.96
CA ASP A 239 -0.47 -2.54 0.49
C ASP A 239 -0.57 -1.14 1.16
N SER A 240 -0.05 -1.02 2.40
CA SER A 240 -0.02 0.23 3.18
C SER A 240 0.70 1.38 2.47
N ARG A 241 1.68 1.11 1.61
CA ARG A 241 2.40 2.13 0.84
C ARG A 241 1.51 2.79 -0.23
N VAL A 242 0.52 2.02 -0.72
CA VAL A 242 -0.53 2.52 -1.62
C VAL A 242 -1.66 3.17 -0.82
N GLU A 243 -2.11 2.53 0.27
CA GLU A 243 -3.19 3.04 1.13
C GLU A 243 -2.87 4.43 1.69
N GLY A 244 -1.60 4.64 2.08
CA GLY A 244 -1.21 5.88 2.73
C GLY A 244 -1.86 6.00 4.10
N ALA A 245 -1.74 4.96 4.92
CA ALA A 245 -2.26 4.99 6.27
C ALA A 245 -1.56 6.07 7.07
N ARG A 246 -2.34 6.96 7.64
CA ARG A 246 -1.92 7.93 8.64
C ARG A 246 -2.27 7.36 9.99
N TYR A 247 -1.26 7.13 10.81
CA TYR A 247 -1.44 6.76 12.20
C TYR A 247 -1.46 8.00 13.09
#